data_138dccecc87ad2038113f063d02e9ad0
#
_entry.id   138dccecc87ad2038113f063d02e9ad0
#
_cell.length_a   1.000
_cell.length_b   1.000
_cell.length_c   1.000
_cell.angle_alpha   90.00
_cell.angle_beta   90.00
_cell.angle_gamma   90.00
#
_symmetry.space_group_name_H-M   'P 1'
#
loop_
_entity.id
_entity.type
_entity.pdbx_description
1 polymer ?
#
loop_
_entity_poly.entity_id
_entity_poly.type
_entity_poly.pdbx_seq_one_letter_code
_entity_poly.pdbx_strand_id
1 'polypeptide(L)'
;IPVVLTILCWIDIHAAGNVLRAGMMFDVMVFWAIRLTYNWARSWDGFTHEDWRYVMMKGKAENKFEYFLTDFGAIHLIPTLSVFMALLPMNYTLYYPGPEVFWLDWVAYAIGISAVFIQIISDQQMYNFRRTLTEPQTMQSGLWFYSRHPNYLGEILFWFSFFIFSLSNGLSASWLIIGTITMYALVAITSVAMMDSRSLQRRHDFKA
;
A
#
# COMPACT_ATOMS: atom_id res chain seq x y z
N ILE A 1 -2.87 -9.78 6.81
CA ILE A 1 -3.28 -8.37 7.05
C ILE A 1 -4.49 -7.99 6.20
N PRO A 2 -4.54 -8.10 4.85
CA PRO A 2 -5.67 -7.64 4.04
C PRO A 2 -7.01 -8.23 4.45
N VAL A 3 -7.07 -9.53 4.69
CA VAL A 3 -8.31 -10.23 5.11
C VAL A 3 -8.83 -9.69 6.45
N VAL A 4 -7.92 -9.47 7.41
CA VAL A 4 -8.30 -8.92 8.73
C VAL A 4 -8.86 -7.51 8.58
N LEU A 5 -8.22 -6.65 7.79
CA LEU A 5 -8.71 -5.30 7.54
C LEU A 5 -10.10 -5.31 6.86
N THR A 6 -10.31 -6.22 5.91
CA THR A 6 -11.60 -6.38 5.25
C THR A 6 -12.70 -6.80 6.23
N ILE A 7 -12.39 -7.73 7.14
CA ILE A 7 -13.35 -8.17 8.19
C ILE A 7 -13.65 -7.02 9.16
N LEU A 8 -12.64 -6.26 9.58
CA LEU A 8 -12.85 -5.11 10.45
C LEU A 8 -13.74 -4.04 9.78
N CYS A 9 -13.47 -3.72 8.51
CA CYS A 9 -14.35 -2.85 7.75
C CYS A 9 -15.79 -3.35 7.67
N TRP A 10 -15.98 -4.65 7.48
CA TRP A 10 -17.32 -5.26 7.44
C TRP A 10 -18.06 -5.10 8.77
N ILE A 11 -17.39 -5.33 9.90
CA ILE A 11 -17.97 -5.17 11.23
C ILE A 11 -18.35 -3.70 11.46
N ASP A 12 -17.48 -2.77 11.13
CA ASP A 12 -17.68 -1.35 11.37
C ASP A 12 -18.76 -0.73 10.47
N ILE A 13 -19.00 -1.30 9.28
CA ILE A 13 -20.02 -0.80 8.35
C ILE A 13 -21.43 -0.82 8.94
N HIS A 14 -21.71 -1.81 9.80
CA HIS A 14 -23.00 -1.93 10.46
C HIS A 14 -23.21 -0.92 11.59
N ALA A 15 -22.10 -0.33 12.11
CA ALA A 15 -22.13 0.73 13.11
C ALA A 15 -22.05 2.14 12.48
N ALA A 16 -21.76 2.23 11.17
CA ALA A 16 -21.53 3.49 10.50
C ALA A 16 -22.81 4.31 10.34
N GLY A 17 -22.74 5.58 10.67
CA GLY A 17 -23.86 6.52 10.51
C GLY A 17 -24.24 6.81 9.06
N ASN A 18 -23.35 6.54 8.10
CA ASN A 18 -23.58 6.71 6.67
C ASN A 18 -23.20 5.44 5.90
N VAL A 19 -24.20 4.59 5.66
CA VAL A 19 -24.06 3.26 5.05
C VAL A 19 -23.46 3.34 3.63
N LEU A 20 -23.83 4.36 2.83
CA LEU A 20 -23.31 4.49 1.46
C LEU A 20 -21.83 4.84 1.45
N ARG A 21 -21.38 5.80 2.27
CA ARG A 21 -19.96 6.15 2.40
C ARG A 21 -19.15 4.96 2.92
N ALA A 22 -19.65 4.29 3.95
CA ALA A 22 -19.04 3.08 4.50
C ALA A 22 -18.94 1.96 3.45
N GLY A 23 -19.98 1.78 2.63
CA GLY A 23 -19.97 0.85 1.49
C GLY A 23 -18.90 1.17 0.46
N MET A 24 -18.76 2.45 0.05
CA MET A 24 -17.71 2.88 -0.88
C MET A 24 -16.31 2.57 -0.33
N MET A 25 -16.06 2.85 0.95
CA MET A 25 -14.78 2.57 1.60
C MET A 25 -14.51 1.06 1.67
N PHE A 26 -15.54 0.28 1.99
CA PHE A 26 -15.46 -1.17 2.02
C PHE A 26 -15.12 -1.75 0.65
N ASP A 27 -15.78 -1.30 -0.42
CA ASP A 27 -15.49 -1.75 -1.78
C ASP A 27 -14.02 -1.50 -2.17
N VAL A 28 -13.52 -0.29 -1.93
CA VAL A 28 -12.11 0.05 -2.20
C VAL A 28 -11.16 -0.86 -1.43
N MET A 29 -11.45 -1.11 -0.14
CA MET A 29 -10.64 -1.98 0.72
C MET A 29 -10.68 -3.44 0.25
N VAL A 30 -11.85 -3.96 -0.13
CA VAL A 30 -12.02 -5.34 -0.60
C VAL A 30 -11.25 -5.57 -1.90
N PHE A 31 -11.39 -4.68 -2.88
CA PHE A 31 -10.67 -4.79 -4.14
C PHE A 31 -9.15 -4.75 -3.94
N TRP A 32 -8.66 -3.84 -3.08
CA TRP A 32 -7.25 -3.79 -2.70
C TRP A 32 -6.80 -5.08 -2.02
N ALA A 33 -7.57 -5.61 -1.06
CA ALA A 33 -7.25 -6.82 -0.32
C ALA A 33 -7.19 -8.05 -1.24
N ILE A 34 -8.17 -8.20 -2.15
CA ILE A 34 -8.20 -9.28 -3.14
C ILE A 34 -6.96 -9.20 -4.04
N ARG A 35 -6.67 -8.02 -4.60
CA ARG A 35 -5.49 -7.79 -5.46
C ARG A 35 -4.21 -8.15 -4.72
N LEU A 36 -4.01 -7.65 -3.51
CA LEU A 36 -2.79 -7.87 -2.74
C LEU A 36 -2.60 -9.36 -2.42
N THR A 37 -3.67 -10.02 -1.98
CA THR A 37 -3.67 -11.46 -1.66
C THR A 37 -3.38 -12.30 -2.91
N TYR A 38 -4.02 -11.98 -4.03
CA TYR A 38 -3.79 -12.66 -5.31
C TYR A 38 -2.34 -12.48 -5.79
N ASN A 39 -1.81 -11.26 -5.71
CA ASN A 39 -0.43 -10.98 -6.12
C ASN A 39 0.59 -11.71 -5.25
N TRP A 40 0.33 -11.80 -3.96
CA TRP A 40 1.13 -12.58 -3.03
C TRP A 40 1.05 -14.08 -3.34
N ALA A 41 -0.16 -14.63 -3.48
CA ALA A 41 -0.37 -16.06 -3.69
C ALA A 41 0.29 -16.60 -4.97
N ARG A 42 0.22 -15.82 -6.06
CA ARG A 42 0.83 -16.23 -7.35
C ARG A 42 2.36 -16.14 -7.38
N SER A 43 2.96 -15.42 -6.44
CA SER A 43 4.41 -15.26 -6.31
C SER A 43 4.99 -16.01 -5.10
N TRP A 44 4.20 -16.86 -4.46
CA TRP A 44 4.64 -17.59 -3.29
C TRP A 44 5.53 -18.78 -3.66
N ASP A 45 6.76 -18.74 -3.17
CA ASP A 45 7.79 -19.77 -3.39
C ASP A 45 7.96 -20.75 -2.18
N GLY A 46 6.96 -20.78 -1.28
CA GLY A 46 6.93 -21.68 -0.11
C GLY A 46 7.35 -21.01 1.21
N PHE A 47 7.29 -21.80 2.31
CA PHE A 47 7.51 -21.29 3.68
C PHE A 47 8.96 -20.95 4.00
N THR A 48 9.91 -21.42 3.22
CA THR A 48 11.35 -21.19 3.43
C THR A 48 11.84 -19.92 2.75
N HIS A 49 10.98 -19.29 1.92
CA HIS A 49 11.34 -18.07 1.20
C HIS A 49 11.16 -16.85 2.10
N GLU A 50 12.24 -16.11 2.32
CA GLU A 50 12.22 -14.82 2.99
C GLU A 50 12.45 -13.69 1.97
N ASP A 51 11.73 -12.57 2.11
CA ASP A 51 11.93 -11.40 1.24
C ASP A 51 13.39 -10.90 1.37
N TRP A 52 14.05 -10.75 0.25
CA TRP A 52 15.44 -10.34 0.16
C TRP A 52 15.75 -9.02 0.91
N ARG A 53 14.77 -8.12 1.05
CA ARG A 53 14.90 -6.86 1.79
C ARG A 53 15.15 -7.13 3.26
N TYR A 54 14.41 -8.07 3.83
CA TYR A 54 14.57 -8.44 5.24
C TYR A 54 15.88 -9.14 5.48
N VAL A 55 16.26 -10.06 4.59
CA VAL A 55 17.58 -10.70 4.64
C VAL A 55 18.70 -9.67 4.59
N MET A 56 18.61 -8.69 3.67
CA MET A 56 19.61 -7.63 3.54
C MET A 56 19.66 -6.71 4.78
N MET A 57 18.51 -6.36 5.36
CA MET A 57 18.45 -5.51 6.56
C MET A 57 19.04 -6.23 7.77
N LYS A 58 18.65 -7.49 8.00
CA LYS A 58 19.14 -8.30 9.10
C LYS A 58 20.63 -8.64 8.96
N GLY A 59 21.10 -8.84 7.73
CA GLY A 59 22.51 -9.12 7.43
C GLY A 59 23.50 -7.99 7.72
N LYS A 60 23.02 -6.77 7.99
CA LYS A 60 23.84 -5.62 8.40
C LYS A 60 24.07 -5.54 9.91
N ALA A 61 23.36 -6.32 10.71
CA ALA A 61 23.48 -6.31 12.16
C ALA A 61 24.81 -6.96 12.59
N GLU A 62 25.59 -6.26 13.40
CA GLU A 62 26.90 -6.72 13.89
C GLU A 62 26.78 -7.55 15.19
N ASN A 63 25.66 -7.40 15.91
CA ASN A 63 25.40 -8.10 17.15
C ASN A 63 23.92 -8.46 17.33
N LYS A 64 23.63 -9.29 18.35
CA LYS A 64 22.27 -9.79 18.62
C LYS A 64 21.25 -8.68 18.96
N PHE A 65 21.69 -7.60 19.57
CA PHE A 65 20.82 -6.48 19.92
C PHE A 65 20.43 -5.68 18.68
N GLU A 66 21.38 -5.40 17.80
CA GLU A 66 21.09 -4.76 16.49
C GLU A 66 20.21 -5.64 15.61
N TYR A 67 20.44 -6.94 15.61
CA TYR A 67 19.56 -7.89 14.91
C TYR A 67 18.12 -7.78 15.44
N PHE A 68 17.93 -7.80 16.76
CA PHE A 68 16.62 -7.66 17.38
C PHE A 68 15.97 -6.32 17.07
N LEU A 69 16.71 -5.20 17.14
CA LEU A 69 16.19 -3.87 16.78
C LEU A 69 15.78 -3.79 15.31
N THR A 70 16.53 -4.41 14.42
CA THR A 70 16.21 -4.44 12.99
C THR A 70 14.98 -5.29 12.74
N ASP A 71 14.93 -6.50 13.28
CA ASP A 71 13.84 -7.44 13.05
C ASP A 71 12.54 -6.93 13.69
N PHE A 72 12.55 -6.66 15.00
CA PHE A 72 11.36 -6.18 15.69
C PHE A 72 10.99 -4.73 15.32
N GLY A 73 11.96 -3.82 15.35
CA GLY A 73 11.71 -2.38 15.13
C GLY A 73 11.42 -2.04 13.68
N ALA A 74 12.39 -2.30 12.80
CA ALA A 74 12.32 -1.83 11.42
C ALA A 74 11.40 -2.69 10.53
N ILE A 75 11.37 -4.01 10.75
CA ILE A 75 10.60 -4.94 9.90
C ILE A 75 9.16 -5.14 10.39
N HIS A 76 8.93 -5.17 11.70
CA HIS A 76 7.60 -5.45 12.26
C HIS A 76 6.91 -4.22 12.82
N LEU A 77 7.55 -3.47 13.75
CA LEU A 77 6.89 -2.40 14.48
C LEU A 77 6.59 -1.18 13.60
N ILE A 78 7.58 -0.68 12.86
CA ILE A 78 7.40 0.53 12.02
C ILE A 78 6.33 0.31 10.94
N PRO A 79 6.32 -0.77 10.15
CA PRO A 79 5.26 -1.01 9.19
C PRO A 79 3.88 -1.19 9.84
N THR A 80 3.81 -1.85 11.00
CA THR A 80 2.55 -2.02 11.73
C THR A 80 1.99 -0.69 12.20
N LEU A 81 2.83 0.18 12.79
CA LEU A 81 2.42 1.52 13.18
C LEU A 81 2.01 2.38 11.98
N SER A 82 2.72 2.27 10.84
CA SER A 82 2.37 2.99 9.61
C SER A 82 0.99 2.58 9.09
N VAL A 83 0.69 1.29 9.07
CA VAL A 83 -0.64 0.77 8.68
C VAL A 83 -1.71 1.22 9.69
N PHE A 84 -1.41 1.19 10.99
CA PHE A 84 -2.33 1.70 12.01
C PHE A 84 -2.66 3.18 11.79
N MET A 85 -1.66 4.03 11.57
CA MET A 85 -1.87 5.45 11.25
C MET A 85 -2.67 5.64 9.96
N ALA A 86 -2.41 4.83 8.94
CA ALA A 86 -3.11 4.88 7.66
C ALA A 86 -4.59 4.46 7.75
N LEU A 87 -4.96 3.68 8.77
CA LEU A 87 -6.34 3.29 9.05
C LEU A 87 -7.13 4.36 9.85
N LEU A 88 -6.45 5.34 10.48
CA LEU A 88 -7.14 6.35 11.27
C LEU A 88 -8.21 7.13 10.47
N PRO A 89 -7.97 7.56 9.20
CA PRO A 89 -8.99 8.22 8.41
C PRO A 89 -10.26 7.38 8.24
N MET A 90 -10.08 6.07 7.98
CA MET A 90 -11.20 5.15 7.83
C MET A 90 -11.98 5.01 9.13
N ASN A 91 -11.29 4.72 10.25
CA ASN A 91 -11.94 4.60 11.56
C ASN A 91 -12.67 5.89 11.95
N TYR A 92 -12.03 7.05 11.77
CA TYR A 92 -12.66 8.33 12.05
C TYR A 92 -13.95 8.53 11.26
N THR A 93 -13.93 8.19 9.97
CA THR A 93 -15.10 8.35 9.08
C THR A 93 -16.25 7.42 9.46
N LEU A 94 -15.95 6.22 9.94
CA LEU A 94 -16.96 5.24 10.35
C LEU A 94 -17.58 5.57 11.72
N TYR A 95 -16.80 6.05 12.68
CA TYR A 95 -17.26 6.34 14.04
C TYR A 95 -17.88 7.72 14.20
N TYR A 96 -17.48 8.70 13.40
CA TYR A 96 -18.05 10.06 13.42
C TYR A 96 -18.91 10.27 12.19
N PRO A 97 -20.22 9.98 12.26
CA PRO A 97 -21.11 10.15 11.14
C PRO A 97 -21.14 11.63 10.74
N GLY A 98 -20.59 11.92 9.59
CA GLY A 98 -20.64 13.23 8.97
C GLY A 98 -21.95 13.45 8.23
N PRO A 99 -22.06 14.55 7.48
CA PRO A 99 -23.22 14.85 6.65
C PRO A 99 -23.50 13.73 5.64
N GLU A 100 -24.62 13.83 4.93
CA GLU A 100 -24.94 12.95 3.81
C GLU A 100 -23.80 12.91 2.79
N VAL A 101 -23.76 11.84 1.96
CA VAL A 101 -22.77 11.68 0.90
C VAL A 101 -22.83 12.87 -0.06
N PHE A 102 -21.68 13.46 -0.36
CA PHE A 102 -21.55 14.57 -1.26
C PHE A 102 -20.39 14.36 -2.27
N TRP A 103 -20.14 15.33 -3.14
CA TRP A 103 -19.21 15.18 -4.26
C TRP A 103 -17.80 14.68 -3.87
N LEU A 104 -17.31 15.05 -2.66
CA LEU A 104 -15.98 14.66 -2.20
C LEU A 104 -15.86 13.15 -1.93
N ASP A 105 -16.95 12.50 -1.49
CA ASP A 105 -17.00 11.05 -1.33
C ASP A 105 -16.84 10.33 -2.68
N TRP A 106 -17.48 10.85 -3.71
CA TRP A 106 -17.34 10.31 -5.06
C TRP A 106 -15.93 10.50 -5.63
N VAL A 107 -15.30 11.65 -5.34
CA VAL A 107 -13.88 11.89 -5.70
C VAL A 107 -12.97 10.89 -4.97
N ALA A 108 -13.17 10.72 -3.66
CA ALA A 108 -12.41 9.76 -2.85
C ALA A 108 -12.56 8.33 -3.40
N TYR A 109 -13.80 7.92 -3.69
CA TYR A 109 -14.10 6.62 -4.27
C TYR A 109 -13.43 6.42 -5.63
N ALA A 110 -13.55 7.40 -6.53
CA ALA A 110 -12.91 7.36 -7.84
C ALA A 110 -11.37 7.25 -7.73
N ILE A 111 -10.74 8.00 -6.82
CA ILE A 111 -9.29 7.90 -6.55
C ILE A 111 -8.95 6.50 -6.04
N GLY A 112 -9.69 5.97 -5.05
CA GLY A 112 -9.45 4.66 -4.45
C GLY A 112 -9.56 3.53 -5.47
N ILE A 113 -10.62 3.50 -6.26
CA ILE A 113 -10.81 2.50 -7.32
C ILE A 113 -9.74 2.63 -8.40
N SER A 114 -9.44 3.85 -8.86
CA SER A 114 -8.36 4.08 -9.85
C SER A 114 -7.00 3.61 -9.32
N ALA A 115 -6.72 3.85 -8.05
CA ALA A 115 -5.51 3.40 -7.38
C ALA A 115 -5.36 1.87 -7.43
N VAL A 116 -6.43 1.14 -7.12
CA VAL A 116 -6.43 -0.33 -7.20
C VAL A 116 -6.24 -0.82 -8.62
N PHE A 117 -6.88 -0.19 -9.62
CA PHE A 117 -6.66 -0.54 -11.03
C PHE A 117 -5.22 -0.28 -11.48
N ILE A 118 -4.60 0.85 -11.09
CA ILE A 118 -3.18 1.11 -11.36
C ILE A 118 -2.32 -0.01 -10.79
N GLN A 119 -2.60 -0.47 -9.57
CA GLN A 119 -1.87 -1.56 -8.93
C GLN A 119 -2.07 -2.89 -9.68
N ILE A 120 -3.31 -3.26 -10.03
CA ILE A 120 -3.61 -4.50 -10.76
C ILE A 120 -2.86 -4.53 -12.10
N ILE A 121 -2.96 -3.45 -12.87
CA ILE A 121 -2.35 -3.35 -14.19
C ILE A 121 -0.83 -3.41 -14.08
N SER A 122 -0.23 -2.62 -13.17
CA SER A 122 1.21 -2.58 -12.99
C SER A 122 1.79 -3.91 -12.51
N ASP A 123 1.11 -4.58 -11.57
CA ASP A 123 1.54 -5.89 -11.08
C ASP A 123 1.43 -6.96 -12.18
N GLN A 124 0.36 -6.93 -12.98
CA GLN A 124 0.20 -7.87 -14.09
C GLN A 124 1.24 -7.65 -15.18
N GLN A 125 1.51 -6.39 -15.52
CA GLN A 125 2.57 -6.04 -16.47
C GLN A 125 3.94 -6.54 -15.99
N MET A 126 4.30 -6.28 -14.73
CA MET A 126 5.56 -6.75 -14.16
C MET A 126 5.64 -8.27 -14.07
N TYR A 127 4.55 -8.95 -13.71
CA TYR A 127 4.48 -10.41 -13.67
C TYR A 127 4.75 -11.02 -15.05
N ASN A 128 4.07 -10.52 -16.08
CA ASN A 128 4.28 -10.99 -17.45
C ASN A 128 5.72 -10.74 -17.94
N PHE A 129 6.23 -9.52 -17.68
CA PHE A 129 7.59 -9.14 -18.05
C PHE A 129 8.64 -10.06 -17.43
N ARG A 130 8.53 -10.35 -16.12
CA ARG A 130 9.50 -11.24 -15.44
C ARG A 130 9.54 -12.66 -16.01
N ARG A 131 8.44 -13.14 -16.57
CA ARG A 131 8.37 -14.49 -17.19
C ARG A 131 9.03 -14.57 -18.55
N THR A 132 9.26 -13.44 -19.22
CA THR A 132 9.91 -13.37 -20.53
C THR A 132 11.39 -13.01 -20.44
N LEU A 133 11.88 -12.70 -19.23
CA LEU A 133 13.27 -12.30 -19.04
C LEU A 133 14.22 -13.49 -19.14
N THR A 134 15.24 -13.33 -19.98
CA THR A 134 16.44 -14.19 -20.02
C THR A 134 17.61 -13.58 -19.24
N GLU A 135 17.62 -12.24 -19.14
CA GLU A 135 18.63 -11.45 -18.42
C GLU A 135 17.98 -10.31 -17.62
N PRO A 136 18.64 -9.78 -16.58
CA PRO A 136 18.12 -8.67 -15.80
C PRO A 136 17.98 -7.38 -16.63
N GLN A 137 16.76 -6.99 -16.93
CA GLN A 137 16.42 -5.78 -17.70
C GLN A 137 15.40 -4.92 -16.94
N THR A 138 15.35 -3.63 -17.30
CA THR A 138 14.37 -2.68 -16.77
C THR A 138 13.11 -2.70 -17.62
N MET A 139 11.95 -2.82 -16.98
CA MET A 139 10.69 -2.70 -17.68
C MET A 139 10.42 -1.24 -18.06
N GLN A 140 10.23 -0.99 -19.36
CA GLN A 140 10.04 0.34 -19.94
C GLN A 140 8.77 0.40 -20.82
N SER A 141 7.74 -0.38 -20.48
CA SER A 141 6.49 -0.41 -21.24
C SER A 141 5.26 -0.30 -20.34
N GLY A 142 4.12 0.11 -20.91
CA GLY A 142 2.87 0.29 -20.17
C GLY A 142 3.01 1.37 -19.08
N LEU A 143 2.49 1.10 -17.89
CA LEU A 143 2.58 2.04 -16.76
C LEU A 143 4.02 2.26 -16.28
N TRP A 144 4.90 1.29 -16.48
CA TRP A 144 6.33 1.35 -16.12
C TRP A 144 7.16 2.27 -17.02
N PHE A 145 6.60 2.72 -18.15
CA PHE A 145 7.19 3.79 -18.95
C PHE A 145 7.07 5.16 -18.28
N TYR A 146 5.95 5.41 -17.60
CA TYR A 146 5.66 6.71 -16.98
C TYR A 146 6.18 6.82 -15.54
N SER A 147 6.35 5.72 -14.84
CA SER A 147 6.80 5.68 -13.46
C SER A 147 7.67 4.45 -13.21
N ARG A 148 8.74 4.60 -12.42
CA ARG A 148 9.58 3.47 -11.99
C ARG A 148 8.85 2.50 -11.05
N HIS A 149 7.85 2.99 -10.34
CA HIS A 149 7.08 2.22 -9.36
C HIS A 149 5.58 2.56 -9.41
N PRO A 150 4.89 2.24 -10.51
CA PRO A 150 3.47 2.60 -10.66
C PRO A 150 2.57 1.87 -9.65
N ASN A 151 2.94 0.68 -9.21
CA ASN A 151 2.26 -0.04 -8.14
C ASN A 151 2.35 0.68 -6.79
N TYR A 152 3.48 1.32 -6.47
CA TYR A 152 3.61 2.12 -5.25
C TYR A 152 2.88 3.46 -5.34
N LEU A 153 2.81 4.06 -6.53
CA LEU A 153 1.94 5.22 -6.75
C LEU A 153 0.48 4.86 -6.44
N GLY A 154 0.03 3.71 -6.95
CA GLY A 154 -1.30 3.19 -6.63
C GLY A 154 -1.50 2.94 -5.12
N GLU A 155 -0.49 2.43 -4.42
CA GLU A 155 -0.56 2.22 -2.96
C GLU A 155 -0.75 3.55 -2.20
N ILE A 156 0.00 4.59 -2.58
CA ILE A 156 -0.11 5.91 -1.96
C ILE A 156 -1.48 6.53 -2.24
N LEU A 157 -1.98 6.45 -3.47
CA LEU A 157 -3.30 6.95 -3.86
C LEU A 157 -4.43 6.21 -3.15
N PHE A 158 -4.29 4.90 -2.92
CA PHE A 158 -5.23 4.10 -2.15
C PHE A 158 -5.38 4.66 -0.72
N TRP A 159 -4.28 4.83 0.01
CA TRP A 159 -4.32 5.38 1.37
C TRP A 159 -4.77 6.86 1.39
N PHE A 160 -4.41 7.63 0.36
CA PHE A 160 -4.86 9.00 0.21
C PHE A 160 -6.38 9.10 0.02
N SER A 161 -7.01 8.12 -0.67
CA SER A 161 -8.46 8.10 -0.85
C SER A 161 -9.21 8.03 0.49
N PHE A 162 -8.73 7.27 1.47
CA PHE A 162 -9.31 7.24 2.81
C PHE A 162 -9.18 8.56 3.57
N PHE A 163 -8.09 9.27 3.37
CA PHE A 163 -7.95 10.63 3.88
C PHE A 163 -9.00 11.57 3.27
N ILE A 164 -9.22 11.50 1.95
CA ILE A 164 -10.26 12.33 1.30
C ILE A 164 -11.66 11.96 1.83
N PHE A 165 -11.98 10.69 2.03
CA PHE A 165 -13.22 10.29 2.70
C PHE A 165 -13.37 10.92 4.09
N SER A 166 -12.29 11.02 4.87
CA SER A 166 -12.36 11.63 6.20
C SER A 166 -12.66 13.13 6.17
N LEU A 167 -12.24 13.84 5.11
CA LEU A 167 -12.57 15.26 4.93
C LEU A 167 -14.07 15.50 4.67
N SER A 168 -14.81 14.47 4.24
CA SER A 168 -16.27 14.53 4.14
C SER A 168 -16.96 14.77 5.49
N ASN A 169 -16.28 14.48 6.59
CA ASN A 169 -16.75 14.77 7.95
C ASN A 169 -16.37 16.17 8.46
N GLY A 170 -15.71 16.98 7.60
CA GLY A 170 -15.31 18.34 7.89
C GLY A 170 -13.79 18.55 7.95
N LEU A 171 -13.36 19.81 7.85
CA LEU A 171 -11.94 20.17 7.81
C LEU A 171 -11.21 19.89 9.13
N SER A 172 -11.90 19.68 10.23
CA SER A 172 -11.32 19.24 11.51
C SER A 172 -10.59 17.90 11.40
N ALA A 173 -10.92 17.09 10.38
CA ALA A 173 -10.26 15.83 10.08
C ALA A 173 -8.94 15.97 9.28
N SER A 174 -8.52 17.19 8.93
CA SER A 174 -7.33 17.44 8.10
C SER A 174 -6.03 16.85 8.66
N TRP A 175 -5.88 16.74 9.98
CA TRP A 175 -4.73 16.11 10.65
C TRP A 175 -4.55 14.64 10.29
N LEU A 176 -5.62 13.96 9.82
CA LEU A 176 -5.60 12.55 9.41
C LEU A 176 -4.75 12.30 8.16
N ILE A 177 -4.31 13.35 7.46
CA ILE A 177 -3.30 13.25 6.38
C ILE A 177 -2.03 12.52 6.86
N ILE A 178 -1.76 12.51 8.17
CA ILE A 178 -0.61 11.83 8.75
C ILE A 178 -0.56 10.34 8.37
N GLY A 179 -1.71 9.69 8.22
CA GLY A 179 -1.80 8.31 7.78
C GLY A 179 -1.21 8.11 6.37
N THR A 180 -1.60 8.97 5.43
CA THR A 180 -1.05 8.96 4.07
C THR A 180 0.44 9.30 4.06
N ILE A 181 0.87 10.29 4.87
CA ILE A 181 2.28 10.71 4.96
C ILE A 181 3.15 9.56 5.49
N THR A 182 2.70 8.85 6.53
CA THR A 182 3.46 7.72 7.09
C THR A 182 3.59 6.56 6.09
N MET A 183 2.53 6.26 5.33
CA MET A 183 2.59 5.25 4.27
C MET A 183 3.50 5.69 3.12
N TYR A 184 3.44 6.96 2.71
CA TYR A 184 4.38 7.50 1.71
C TYR A 184 5.82 7.36 2.19
N ALA A 185 6.11 7.78 3.42
CA ALA A 185 7.45 7.68 4.00
C ALA A 185 7.93 6.22 4.07
N LEU A 186 7.08 5.29 4.51
CA LEU A 186 7.40 3.87 4.56
C LEU A 186 7.76 3.35 3.15
N VAL A 187 6.93 3.63 2.15
CA VAL A 187 7.15 3.17 0.77
C VAL A 187 8.40 3.80 0.16
N ALA A 188 8.54 5.13 0.27
CA ALA A 188 9.63 5.87 -0.36
C ALA A 188 11.00 5.54 0.26
N ILE A 189 11.10 5.50 1.59
CA ILE A 189 12.37 5.32 2.30
C ILE A 189 12.79 3.84 2.31
N THR A 190 11.86 2.92 2.54
CA THR A 190 12.20 1.51 2.67
C THR A 190 12.12 0.77 1.34
N SER A 191 10.98 0.80 0.66
CA SER A 191 10.77 -0.03 -0.51
C SER A 191 11.42 0.52 -1.77
N VAL A 192 11.13 1.78 -2.13
CA VAL A 192 11.64 2.39 -3.37
C VAL A 192 13.15 2.53 -3.32
N ALA A 193 13.72 3.10 -2.25
CA ALA A 193 15.15 3.31 -2.13
C ALA A 193 15.95 1.99 -2.22
N MET A 194 15.47 0.92 -1.55
CA MET A 194 16.12 -0.38 -1.60
C MET A 194 16.00 -1.04 -2.98
N MET A 195 14.84 -0.93 -3.64
CA MET A 195 14.62 -1.50 -4.97
C MET A 195 15.42 -0.77 -6.04
N ASP A 196 15.51 0.55 -5.97
CA ASP A 196 16.34 1.35 -6.90
C ASP A 196 17.82 1.02 -6.73
N SER A 197 18.31 0.95 -5.49
CA SER A 197 19.71 0.57 -5.21
C SER A 197 20.03 -0.82 -5.77
N ARG A 198 19.15 -1.79 -5.59
CA ARG A 198 19.32 -3.14 -6.15
C ARG A 198 19.26 -3.16 -7.67
N SER A 199 18.35 -2.38 -8.26
CA SER A 199 18.22 -2.28 -9.72
C SER A 199 19.46 -1.66 -10.36
N LEU A 200 20.01 -0.60 -9.77
CA LEU A 200 21.28 0.01 -10.20
C LEU A 200 22.47 -0.96 -10.20
N GLN A 201 22.48 -1.90 -9.26
CA GLN A 201 23.54 -2.91 -9.18
C GLN A 201 23.39 -4.04 -10.20
N ARG A 202 22.15 -4.37 -10.59
CA ARG A 202 21.86 -5.57 -11.38
C ARG A 202 21.49 -5.30 -12.83
N ARG A 203 21.08 -4.08 -13.16
CA ARG A 203 20.55 -3.74 -14.48
C ARG A 203 21.36 -2.60 -15.07
N HIS A 204 22.00 -2.84 -16.19
CA HIS A 204 22.84 -1.84 -16.86
C HIS A 204 22.03 -0.68 -17.45
N ASP A 205 20.76 -0.94 -17.78
CA ASP A 205 19.80 -0.03 -18.41
C ASP A 205 19.00 0.83 -17.42
N PHE A 206 19.17 0.64 -16.11
CA PHE A 206 18.37 1.34 -15.10
C PHE A 206 18.75 2.81 -14.88
N LYS A 207 19.93 3.23 -15.34
CA LYS A 207 20.42 4.62 -15.19
C LYS A 207 19.84 5.60 -16.20
N ALA A 208 19.22 5.13 -17.25
CA ALA A 208 18.70 5.95 -18.35
C ALA A 208 17.41 6.69 -17.97
#